data_29a4054cffad58e5514937d495569f3a
#
_entry.id   29a4054cffad58e5514937d495569f3a
#
_cell.length_a   1.000
_cell.length_b   1.000
_cell.length_c   1.000
_cell.angle_alpha   90.00
_cell.angle_beta   90.00
_cell.angle_gamma   90.00
#
_symmetry.space_group_name_H-M   'P 1'
#
loop_
_entity.id
_entity.type
_entity.pdbx_description
1 polymer ?
#
loop_
_entity_poly.entity_id
_entity_poly.type
_entity_poly.pdbx_seq_one_letter_code
_entity_poly.pdbx_strand_id
1 'polypeptide(L)'
;FQKVPEMDAYAASALAQAASGFGGVDATTLTADNILKTWDTYLAYMVNQRVPRDRIRAKMTPDTYKLLKEAAGITRFVEADTGIRNIDRNVGKLDGVVIMEVPKDIMMSAYDFTEGWASATGAKQINLLMFDPIAIAAPVVYETSMMSAPTAQSKGKWLYYERYYYDVFALNQRLPGIFVNMASNPALGTLNITTSAGADSTHTIINGLAPAPYGMKYVAKTNKDGAVSVTYGQALTDWTDVTNGASFTTKSGDTVTVALVNTTKGNIATATGSALAVVGS
;
A
#
# COMPACT_ATOMS: atom_id res chain seq x y z
N PHE A 1 19.56 -13.04 -14.67
CA PHE A 1 18.49 -12.40 -15.44
C PHE A 1 17.10 -12.48 -14.78
N GLN A 2 16.89 -13.30 -13.75
CA GLN A 2 15.65 -13.34 -12.97
C GLN A 2 15.59 -12.30 -11.83
N LYS A 3 16.70 -11.63 -11.50
CA LYS A 3 16.83 -10.76 -10.33
C LYS A 3 16.07 -9.43 -10.44
N VAL A 4 16.05 -8.82 -11.62
CA VAL A 4 15.37 -7.53 -11.80
C VAL A 4 13.85 -7.68 -11.60
N PRO A 5 13.18 -8.69 -12.22
CA PRO A 5 11.76 -8.95 -11.93
C PRO A 5 11.47 -9.27 -10.47
N GLU A 6 12.32 -10.04 -9.79
CA GLU A 6 12.18 -10.34 -8.36
C GLU A 6 12.26 -9.09 -7.49
N MET A 7 13.24 -8.21 -7.74
CA MET A 7 13.38 -6.95 -7.03
C MET A 7 12.20 -6.02 -7.29
N ASP A 8 11.70 -5.96 -8.52
CA ASP A 8 10.51 -5.17 -8.87
C ASP A 8 9.25 -5.72 -8.19
N ALA A 9 9.09 -7.04 -8.12
CA ALA A 9 8.00 -7.72 -7.43
C ALA A 9 8.05 -7.42 -5.91
N TYR A 10 9.23 -7.53 -5.31
CA TYR A 10 9.43 -7.17 -3.91
C TYR A 10 9.09 -5.70 -3.63
N ALA A 11 9.58 -4.78 -4.47
CA ALA A 11 9.28 -3.35 -4.35
C ALA A 11 7.78 -3.06 -4.50
N ALA A 12 7.09 -3.70 -5.45
CA ALA A 12 5.65 -3.53 -5.62
C ALA A 12 4.86 -4.00 -4.39
N SER A 13 5.22 -5.15 -3.81
CA SER A 13 4.59 -5.66 -2.60
C SER A 13 4.87 -4.78 -1.38
N ALA A 14 6.10 -4.29 -1.20
CA ALA A 14 6.45 -3.38 -0.11
C ALA A 14 5.67 -2.05 -0.19
N LEU A 15 5.53 -1.49 -1.39
CA LEU A 15 4.71 -0.30 -1.63
C LEU A 15 3.22 -0.56 -1.35
N ALA A 16 2.69 -1.72 -1.74
CA ALA A 16 1.32 -2.11 -1.45
C ALA A 16 1.06 -2.26 0.05
N GLN A 17 2.00 -2.84 0.80
CA GLN A 17 1.92 -2.95 2.26
C GLN A 17 1.97 -1.58 2.93
N ALA A 18 2.89 -0.72 2.52
CA ALA A 18 3.00 0.65 3.04
C ALA A 18 1.71 1.46 2.76
N ALA A 19 1.17 1.38 1.54
CA ALA A 19 -0.10 1.99 1.20
C ALA A 19 -1.27 1.42 2.02
N SER A 20 -1.29 0.11 2.25
CA SER A 20 -2.32 -0.55 3.08
C SER A 20 -2.29 -0.04 4.52
N GLY A 21 -1.12 0.04 5.13
CA GLY A 21 -0.96 0.57 6.49
C GLY A 21 -1.37 2.03 6.63
N PHE A 22 -1.20 2.83 5.59
CA PHE A 22 -1.56 4.26 5.57
C PHE A 22 -2.99 4.54 5.10
N GLY A 23 -3.70 3.58 4.48
CA GLY A 23 -5.00 3.81 3.84
C GLY A 23 -4.88 4.41 2.43
N GLY A 24 -3.75 4.20 1.77
CA GLY A 24 -3.49 4.56 0.37
C GLY A 24 -3.97 3.53 -0.64
N VAL A 25 -4.84 2.63 -0.24
CA VAL A 25 -5.41 1.59 -1.11
C VAL A 25 -6.85 1.92 -1.48
N ASP A 26 -7.19 1.62 -2.73
CA ASP A 26 -8.54 1.62 -3.26
C ASP A 26 -8.80 0.29 -3.98
N ALA A 27 -9.98 -0.28 -3.77
CA ALA A 27 -10.41 -1.53 -4.39
C ALA A 27 -11.54 -1.34 -5.42
N THR A 28 -11.70 -0.13 -5.93
CA THR A 28 -12.66 0.13 -7.01
C THR A 28 -12.27 -0.66 -8.26
N THR A 29 -13.18 -1.46 -8.78
CA THR A 29 -12.99 -2.16 -10.05
C THR A 29 -12.81 -1.15 -11.17
N LEU A 30 -11.65 -1.17 -11.82
CA LEU A 30 -11.34 -0.27 -12.93
C LEU A 30 -12.06 -0.70 -14.21
N THR A 31 -12.64 0.26 -14.90
CA THR A 31 -13.29 0.13 -16.20
C THR A 31 -12.85 1.28 -17.12
N ALA A 32 -13.10 1.17 -18.42
CA ALA A 32 -12.81 2.28 -19.34
C ALA A 32 -13.56 3.58 -18.98
N ASP A 33 -14.74 3.47 -18.33
CA ASP A 33 -15.55 4.63 -17.95
C ASP A 33 -15.07 5.34 -16.69
N ASN A 34 -14.43 4.62 -15.76
CA ASN A 34 -14.03 5.18 -14.46
C ASN A 34 -12.53 5.39 -14.28
N ILE A 35 -11.69 4.81 -15.12
CA ILE A 35 -10.24 4.81 -14.94
C ILE A 35 -9.64 6.23 -14.89
N LEU A 36 -10.11 7.13 -15.74
CA LEU A 36 -9.65 8.53 -15.74
C LEU A 36 -10.11 9.26 -14.48
N LYS A 37 -11.36 9.07 -14.05
CA LYS A 37 -11.85 9.66 -12.80
C LYS A 37 -11.08 9.15 -11.58
N THR A 38 -10.76 7.87 -11.56
CA THR A 38 -9.94 7.26 -10.50
C THR A 38 -8.53 7.83 -10.52
N TRP A 39 -7.93 7.96 -11.70
CA TRP A 39 -6.63 8.58 -11.90
C TRP A 39 -6.59 10.02 -11.36
N ASP A 40 -7.55 10.85 -11.76
CA ASP A 40 -7.66 12.24 -11.33
C ASP A 40 -7.81 12.34 -9.80
N THR A 41 -8.59 11.46 -9.20
CA THR A 41 -8.79 11.41 -7.75
C THR A 41 -7.49 11.12 -7.02
N TYR A 42 -6.69 10.17 -7.50
CA TYR A 42 -5.39 9.82 -6.92
C TYR A 42 -4.39 10.95 -7.09
N LEU A 43 -4.31 11.49 -8.29
CA LEU A 43 -3.40 12.58 -8.62
C LEU A 43 -3.71 13.84 -7.80
N ALA A 44 -4.99 14.21 -7.70
CA ALA A 44 -5.44 15.34 -6.89
C ALA A 44 -5.10 15.14 -5.40
N TYR A 45 -5.34 13.95 -4.86
CA TYR A 45 -4.96 13.63 -3.48
C TYR A 45 -3.46 13.81 -3.25
N MET A 46 -2.61 13.21 -4.09
CA MET A 46 -1.14 13.30 -3.95
C MET A 46 -0.65 14.75 -4.04
N VAL A 47 -1.17 15.54 -5.00
CA VAL A 47 -0.81 16.95 -5.16
C VAL A 47 -1.26 17.78 -3.96
N ASN A 48 -2.46 17.54 -3.40
CA ASN A 48 -2.93 18.19 -2.18
C ASN A 48 -2.06 17.85 -0.97
N GLN A 49 -1.42 16.70 -0.96
CA GLN A 49 -0.41 16.30 0.04
C GLN A 49 1.01 16.85 -0.29
N ARG A 50 1.11 17.80 -1.21
CA ARG A 50 2.38 18.44 -1.63
C ARG A 50 3.38 17.51 -2.31
N VAL A 51 2.90 16.45 -2.96
CA VAL A 51 3.73 15.62 -3.82
C VAL A 51 3.87 16.30 -5.19
N PRO A 52 5.08 16.64 -5.65
CA PRO A 52 5.28 17.25 -6.96
C PRO A 52 4.85 16.32 -8.09
N ARG A 53 3.99 16.82 -8.98
CA ARG A 53 3.37 16.05 -10.06
C ARG A 53 4.39 15.42 -11.01
N ASP A 54 5.44 16.15 -11.35
CA ASP A 54 6.51 15.74 -12.28
C ASP A 54 7.35 14.55 -11.77
N ARG A 55 7.37 14.34 -10.46
CA ARG A 55 8.04 13.20 -9.84
C ARG A 55 7.21 11.93 -9.79
N ILE A 56 5.88 12.07 -9.81
CA ILE A 56 4.98 10.90 -9.71
C ILE A 56 5.23 9.96 -10.89
N ARG A 57 5.27 8.67 -10.59
CA ARG A 57 5.36 7.57 -11.55
C ARG A 57 4.17 6.65 -11.37
N ALA A 58 3.72 6.06 -12.46
CA ALA A 58 2.64 5.08 -12.44
C ALA A 58 3.11 3.76 -13.06
N LYS A 59 2.85 2.66 -12.37
CA LYS A 59 2.97 1.30 -12.92
C LYS A 59 1.56 0.74 -13.08
N MET A 60 1.27 0.13 -14.23
CA MET A 60 -0.02 -0.47 -14.54
C MET A 60 0.15 -1.86 -15.10
N THR A 61 -0.80 -2.75 -14.81
CA THR A 61 -0.88 -4.03 -15.52
C THR A 61 -1.32 -3.83 -16.96
N PRO A 62 -1.01 -4.75 -17.90
CA PRO A 62 -1.43 -4.68 -19.29
C PRO A 62 -2.96 -4.52 -19.46
N ASP A 63 -3.75 -5.20 -18.63
CA ASP A 63 -5.21 -5.08 -18.66
C ASP A 63 -5.67 -3.67 -18.26
N THR A 64 -5.11 -3.11 -17.20
CA THR A 64 -5.42 -1.74 -16.78
C THR A 64 -4.98 -0.72 -17.83
N TYR A 65 -3.82 -0.93 -18.43
CA TYR A 65 -3.33 -0.08 -19.50
C TYR A 65 -4.21 -0.16 -20.76
N LYS A 66 -4.79 -1.34 -21.05
CA LYS A 66 -5.80 -1.50 -22.11
C LYS A 66 -7.03 -0.64 -21.82
N LEU A 67 -7.57 -0.69 -20.59
CA LEU A 67 -8.72 0.12 -20.18
C LEU A 67 -8.42 1.63 -20.33
N LEU A 68 -7.22 2.08 -19.98
CA LEU A 68 -6.80 3.46 -20.17
C LEU A 68 -6.83 3.86 -21.65
N LYS A 69 -6.35 3.01 -22.55
CA LYS A 69 -6.39 3.26 -24.00
C LYS A 69 -7.80 3.26 -24.60
N GLU A 70 -8.74 2.61 -23.93
CA GLU A 70 -10.14 2.53 -24.33
C GLU A 70 -11.00 3.65 -23.70
N ALA A 71 -10.49 4.34 -22.68
CA ALA A 71 -11.23 5.38 -21.98
C ALA A 71 -11.63 6.53 -22.91
N ALA A 72 -12.88 6.99 -22.76
CA ALA A 72 -13.34 8.19 -23.43
C ALA A 72 -12.49 9.39 -22.96
N GLY A 73 -12.06 10.25 -23.84
CA GLY A 73 -11.21 11.41 -23.56
C GLY A 73 -9.72 11.18 -23.77
N ILE A 74 -9.26 9.94 -23.94
CA ILE A 74 -7.94 9.69 -24.49
C ILE A 74 -7.94 9.98 -26.00
N THR A 75 -7.28 11.06 -26.37
CA THR A 75 -7.16 11.44 -27.79
C THR A 75 -6.23 10.46 -28.50
N ARG A 76 -6.77 9.84 -29.55
CA ARG A 76 -5.98 8.98 -30.43
C ARG A 76 -5.29 9.86 -31.45
N PHE A 77 -3.97 9.92 -31.40
CA PHE A 77 -3.19 10.62 -32.40
C PHE A 77 -3.05 9.73 -33.64
N VAL A 78 -3.41 10.30 -34.78
CA VAL A 78 -3.10 9.73 -36.10
C VAL A 78 -1.93 10.53 -36.63
N GLU A 79 -0.72 10.00 -36.54
CA GLU A 79 0.41 10.56 -37.26
C GLU A 79 0.28 10.24 -38.76
N ALA A 80 0.09 11.27 -39.55
CA ALA A 80 0.09 11.17 -41.00
C ALA A 80 1.47 11.63 -41.51
N ASP A 81 2.48 10.82 -41.37
CA ASP A 81 3.73 11.00 -42.04
C ASP A 81 3.82 10.07 -43.24
N THR A 82 4.19 10.63 -44.40
CA THR A 82 4.49 9.92 -45.67
C THR A 82 3.41 8.98 -46.24
N GLY A 83 2.13 9.28 -46.00
CA GLY A 83 1.01 8.51 -46.61
C GLY A 83 0.69 7.20 -45.92
N ILE A 84 1.39 6.79 -44.86
CA ILE A 84 1.09 5.65 -44.00
C ILE A 84 0.41 6.19 -42.76
N ARG A 85 -0.90 5.83 -42.55
CA ARG A 85 -1.63 6.16 -41.35
C ARG A 85 -1.25 5.20 -40.23
N ASN A 86 -0.34 5.61 -39.34
CA ASN A 86 -0.07 4.90 -38.10
C ASN A 86 -0.98 5.46 -37.00
N ILE A 87 -1.74 4.59 -36.34
CA ILE A 87 -2.48 4.94 -35.13
C ILE A 87 -1.64 4.49 -33.94
N ASP A 88 -0.93 5.44 -33.33
CA ASP A 88 -0.24 5.18 -32.06
C ASP A 88 -1.24 5.33 -30.91
N ARG A 89 -1.42 4.26 -30.15
CA ARG A 89 -2.26 4.20 -28.94
C ARG A 89 -1.42 4.11 -27.67
N ASN A 90 -0.14 4.42 -27.75
CA ASN A 90 0.76 4.42 -26.61
C ASN A 90 0.53 5.65 -25.73
N VAL A 91 0.15 5.45 -24.47
CA VAL A 91 -0.01 6.48 -23.46
C VAL A 91 1.20 6.45 -22.54
N GLY A 92 2.35 6.89 -23.02
CA GLY A 92 3.60 6.89 -22.23
C GLY A 92 3.59 7.89 -21.09
N LYS A 93 2.74 8.93 -21.16
CA LYS A 93 2.61 9.98 -20.15
C LYS A 93 1.19 10.53 -20.14
N LEU A 94 0.61 10.65 -18.94
CA LEU A 94 -0.68 11.27 -18.72
C LEU A 94 -0.56 12.29 -17.58
N ASP A 95 -1.08 13.51 -17.80
CA ASP A 95 -1.04 14.64 -16.84
C ASP A 95 0.34 14.95 -16.25
N GLY A 96 1.39 14.70 -17.00
CA GLY A 96 2.77 14.87 -16.55
C GLY A 96 3.36 13.64 -15.86
N VAL A 97 2.57 12.61 -15.54
CA VAL A 97 3.00 11.38 -14.90
C VAL A 97 3.43 10.35 -15.94
N VAL A 98 4.63 9.81 -15.79
CA VAL A 98 5.13 8.72 -16.66
C VAL A 98 4.46 7.40 -16.29
N ILE A 99 3.93 6.71 -17.28
CA ILE A 99 3.26 5.42 -17.15
C ILE A 99 4.20 4.31 -17.63
N MET A 100 4.31 3.26 -16.83
CA MET A 100 5.05 2.04 -17.15
C MET A 100 4.10 0.85 -17.11
N GLU A 101 4.04 0.11 -18.21
CA GLU A 101 3.33 -1.16 -18.28
C GLU A 101 4.20 -2.26 -17.65
N VAL A 102 3.65 -3.02 -16.71
CA VAL A 102 4.37 -4.04 -15.94
C VAL A 102 3.56 -5.33 -15.94
N PRO A 103 4.18 -6.51 -16.17
CA PRO A 103 3.52 -7.80 -16.14
C PRO A 103 2.76 -8.04 -14.82
N LYS A 104 1.66 -8.78 -14.89
CA LYS A 104 0.78 -9.05 -13.74
C LYS A 104 1.46 -9.80 -12.62
N ASP A 105 2.34 -10.72 -12.93
CA ASP A 105 3.09 -11.54 -11.99
C ASP A 105 4.03 -10.71 -11.10
N ILE A 106 4.49 -9.55 -11.58
CA ILE A 106 5.31 -8.58 -10.83
C ILE A 106 4.46 -7.61 -9.99
N MET A 107 3.14 -7.55 -10.20
CA MET A 107 2.22 -6.59 -9.60
C MET A 107 1.27 -7.27 -8.61
N MET A 108 1.82 -7.95 -7.58
CA MET A 108 1.04 -8.58 -6.52
C MET A 108 1.33 -7.93 -5.16
N SER A 109 0.38 -7.99 -4.24
CA SER A 109 0.48 -7.38 -2.90
C SER A 109 1.38 -8.15 -1.93
N ALA A 110 1.71 -9.39 -2.24
CA ALA A 110 2.61 -10.23 -1.43
C ALA A 110 3.23 -11.34 -2.29
N TYR A 111 4.45 -11.74 -1.92
CA TYR A 111 5.18 -12.83 -2.56
C TYR A 111 5.76 -13.79 -1.53
N ASP A 112 5.95 -15.04 -1.97
CA ASP A 112 6.73 -16.05 -1.30
C ASP A 112 8.09 -16.16 -2.02
N PHE A 113 9.17 -15.94 -1.28
CA PHE A 113 10.54 -15.98 -1.76
C PHE A 113 11.31 -17.23 -1.30
N THR A 114 10.63 -18.26 -0.79
CA THR A 114 11.28 -19.44 -0.22
C THR A 114 12.00 -20.28 -1.29
N GLU A 115 11.36 -20.47 -2.45
CA GLU A 115 11.91 -21.22 -3.57
C GLU A 115 11.81 -20.41 -4.88
N GLY A 116 12.59 -19.34 -4.99
CA GLY A 116 12.47 -18.37 -6.07
C GLY A 116 11.54 -17.23 -5.66
N TRP A 117 10.61 -16.83 -6.56
CA TRP A 117 9.57 -15.87 -6.22
C TRP A 117 8.25 -16.26 -6.88
N ALA A 118 7.19 -16.30 -6.09
CA ALA A 118 5.84 -16.63 -6.53
C ALA A 118 4.84 -15.78 -5.75
N SER A 119 3.64 -15.56 -6.29
CA SER A 119 2.59 -14.88 -5.55
C SER A 119 2.24 -15.65 -4.29
N ALA A 120 2.25 -15.00 -3.13
CA ALA A 120 1.88 -15.61 -1.86
C ALA A 120 0.38 -15.98 -1.85
N THR A 121 0.03 -16.99 -1.04
CA THR A 121 -1.38 -17.36 -0.84
C THR A 121 -2.18 -16.16 -0.31
N GLY A 122 -3.27 -15.81 -0.99
CA GLY A 122 -4.13 -14.68 -0.64
C GLY A 122 -3.62 -13.32 -1.12
N ALA A 123 -2.50 -13.26 -1.85
CA ALA A 123 -2.01 -12.04 -2.47
C ALA A 123 -3.08 -11.44 -3.42
N LYS A 124 -3.15 -10.10 -3.46
CA LYS A 124 -4.09 -9.35 -4.29
C LYS A 124 -3.38 -8.79 -5.51
N GLN A 125 -4.04 -8.81 -6.67
CA GLN A 125 -3.52 -8.15 -7.86
C GLN A 125 -3.50 -6.64 -7.65
N ILE A 126 -2.36 -6.01 -7.90
CA ILE A 126 -2.22 -4.56 -8.03
C ILE A 126 -2.51 -4.21 -9.49
N ASN A 127 -3.53 -3.38 -9.73
CA ASN A 127 -3.91 -2.95 -11.06
C ASN A 127 -3.19 -1.67 -11.47
N LEU A 128 -3.10 -0.72 -10.53
CA LEU A 128 -2.46 0.57 -10.69
C LEU A 128 -1.69 0.91 -9.41
N LEU A 129 -0.43 1.28 -9.57
CA LEU A 129 0.44 1.78 -8.52
C LEU A 129 0.95 3.17 -8.92
N MET A 130 0.57 4.21 -8.19
CA MET A 130 1.12 5.56 -8.34
C MET A 130 2.02 5.87 -7.14
N PHE A 131 3.23 6.35 -7.38
CA PHE A 131 4.17 6.64 -6.30
C PHE A 131 5.14 7.77 -6.65
N ASP A 132 5.57 8.49 -5.62
CA ASP A 132 6.72 9.37 -5.66
C ASP A 132 7.98 8.55 -5.34
N PRO A 133 8.98 8.46 -6.22
CA PRO A 133 10.22 7.72 -5.97
C PRO A 133 10.94 8.11 -4.68
N ILE A 134 10.76 9.35 -4.20
CA ILE A 134 11.36 9.80 -2.92
C ILE A 134 10.61 9.25 -1.69
N ALA A 135 9.40 8.69 -1.88
CA ALA A 135 8.66 8.04 -0.79
C ALA A 135 9.27 6.71 -0.35
N ILE A 136 10.21 6.18 -1.12
CA ILE A 136 10.87 4.90 -0.86
C ILE A 136 12.38 5.03 -0.86
N ALA A 137 13.04 4.23 -0.05
CA ALA A 137 14.46 3.94 -0.12
C ALA A 137 14.63 2.46 -0.47
N ALA A 138 15.31 2.17 -1.57
CA ALA A 138 15.53 0.80 -2.05
C ALA A 138 17.04 0.53 -2.15
N PRO A 139 17.75 0.35 -1.01
CA PRO A 139 19.18 0.06 -1.03
C PRO A 139 19.45 -1.31 -1.63
N VAL A 140 20.44 -1.37 -2.49
CA VAL A 140 20.99 -2.62 -3.03
C VAL A 140 22.46 -2.68 -2.66
N VAL A 141 22.86 -3.72 -1.96
CA VAL A 141 24.25 -3.98 -1.65
C VAL A 141 24.72 -5.18 -2.46
N TYR A 142 25.66 -4.93 -3.33
CA TYR A 142 26.37 -5.96 -4.06
C TYR A 142 27.52 -6.50 -3.22
N GLU A 143 27.49 -7.77 -2.87
CA GLU A 143 28.47 -8.33 -1.97
C GLU A 143 29.57 -9.12 -2.69
N THR A 144 29.21 -10.02 -3.58
CA THR A 144 30.19 -10.93 -4.19
C THR A 144 29.74 -11.41 -5.55
N SER A 145 30.65 -11.39 -6.53
CA SER A 145 30.55 -12.24 -7.72
C SER A 145 31.78 -13.15 -7.80
N MET A 146 31.55 -14.40 -8.07
CA MET A 146 32.59 -15.42 -8.22
C MET A 146 32.36 -16.25 -9.47
N MET A 147 33.40 -16.43 -10.25
CA MET A 147 33.37 -17.36 -11.38
C MET A 147 34.42 -18.45 -11.12
N SER A 148 34.00 -19.70 -11.02
CA SER A 148 34.91 -20.82 -10.87
C SER A 148 35.11 -21.55 -12.20
N ALA A 149 36.37 -21.93 -12.46
CA ALA A 149 36.72 -22.74 -13.62
C ALA A 149 36.01 -24.10 -13.61
N PRO A 150 35.84 -24.73 -14.77
CA PRO A 150 35.27 -26.06 -14.89
C PRO A 150 36.02 -27.10 -14.04
N THR A 151 35.29 -27.87 -13.26
CA THR A 151 35.78 -28.96 -12.43
C THR A 151 35.01 -30.26 -12.74
N ALA A 152 35.49 -31.40 -12.24
CA ALA A 152 34.74 -32.65 -12.33
C ALA A 152 33.37 -32.55 -11.61
N GLN A 153 33.27 -31.80 -10.50
CA GLN A 153 32.04 -31.55 -9.74
C GLN A 153 31.05 -30.71 -10.54
N SER A 154 31.53 -29.69 -11.28
CA SER A 154 30.68 -28.87 -12.14
C SER A 154 30.39 -29.53 -13.49
N LYS A 155 30.81 -30.80 -13.70
CA LYS A 155 30.65 -31.51 -14.97
C LYS A 155 31.20 -30.73 -16.17
N GLY A 156 32.34 -30.06 -15.99
CA GLY A 156 33.01 -29.29 -17.03
C GLY A 156 32.34 -27.94 -17.32
N LYS A 157 31.45 -27.43 -16.46
CA LYS A 157 30.77 -26.13 -16.62
C LYS A 157 31.46 -25.07 -15.79
N TRP A 158 31.47 -23.84 -16.30
CA TRP A 158 31.77 -22.66 -15.52
C TRP A 158 30.63 -22.38 -14.53
N LEU A 159 30.92 -22.15 -13.26
CA LEU A 159 29.98 -21.80 -12.25
C LEU A 159 30.13 -20.30 -11.97
N TYR A 160 29.03 -19.58 -12.14
CA TYR A 160 28.92 -18.16 -11.76
C TYR A 160 28.08 -18.08 -10.49
N TYR A 161 28.63 -17.48 -9.46
CA TYR A 161 27.96 -17.22 -8.20
C TYR A 161 27.89 -15.71 -7.97
N GLU A 162 26.72 -15.23 -7.59
CA GLU A 162 26.48 -13.82 -7.33
C GLU A 162 25.56 -13.68 -6.13
N ARG A 163 25.83 -12.68 -5.28
CA ARG A 163 25.08 -12.43 -4.06
C ARG A 163 24.73 -10.95 -3.95
N TYR A 164 23.45 -10.67 -3.76
CA TYR A 164 22.91 -9.36 -3.49
C TYR A 164 22.11 -9.35 -2.19
N TYR A 165 22.16 -8.23 -1.50
CA TYR A 165 21.19 -7.89 -0.49
C TYR A 165 20.42 -6.66 -0.96
N TYR A 166 19.12 -6.69 -0.88
CA TYR A 166 18.27 -5.56 -1.18
C TYR A 166 17.09 -5.53 -0.22
N ASP A 167 16.58 -4.31 0.00
CA ASP A 167 15.38 -4.08 0.78
C ASP A 167 14.65 -2.85 0.26
N VAL A 168 13.40 -2.67 0.67
CA VAL A 168 12.58 -1.51 0.29
C VAL A 168 11.90 -0.96 1.53
N PHE A 169 12.22 0.29 1.85
CA PHE A 169 11.66 1.01 2.98
C PHE A 169 10.77 2.14 2.49
N ALA A 170 9.53 2.19 2.98
CA ALA A 170 8.67 3.35 2.80
C ALA A 170 8.93 4.38 3.90
N LEU A 171 9.09 5.64 3.52
CA LEU A 171 9.34 6.74 4.45
C LEU A 171 8.02 7.22 5.05
N ASN A 172 7.84 7.10 6.37
CA ASN A 172 6.59 7.42 7.07
C ASN A 172 6.02 8.81 6.73
N GLN A 173 6.87 9.83 6.60
CA GLN A 173 6.44 11.19 6.26
C GLN A 173 6.05 11.36 4.78
N ARG A 174 6.32 10.37 3.94
CA ARG A 174 6.08 10.38 2.50
C ARG A 174 5.03 9.37 2.04
N LEU A 175 4.38 8.67 2.97
CA LEU A 175 3.32 7.71 2.67
C LEU A 175 2.16 8.30 1.83
N PRO A 176 1.77 9.59 1.97
CA PRO A 176 0.81 10.20 1.05
C PRO A 176 1.25 10.20 -0.43
N GLY A 177 2.52 9.98 -0.71
CA GLY A 177 3.07 9.82 -2.05
C GLY A 177 2.97 8.40 -2.62
N ILE A 178 2.23 7.48 -1.99
CA ILE A 178 2.02 6.11 -2.47
C ILE A 178 0.54 5.82 -2.54
N PHE A 179 0.05 5.45 -3.70
CA PHE A 179 -1.34 5.11 -3.93
C PHE A 179 -1.47 3.84 -4.78
N VAL A 180 -2.35 2.93 -4.38
CA VAL A 180 -2.48 1.61 -5.01
C VAL A 180 -3.96 1.29 -5.26
N ASN A 181 -4.29 0.91 -6.50
CA ASN A 181 -5.54 0.21 -6.78
C ASN A 181 -5.29 -1.30 -6.79
N MET A 182 -6.06 -2.02 -6.01
CA MET A 182 -5.99 -3.48 -5.91
C MET A 182 -7.34 -4.14 -6.25
N ALA A 183 -7.30 -5.41 -6.60
CA ALA A 183 -8.50 -6.19 -6.93
C ALA A 183 -9.49 -6.31 -5.76
N SER A 184 -9.04 -6.15 -4.52
CA SER A 184 -9.89 -6.07 -3.32
C SER A 184 -9.14 -5.35 -2.20
N ASN A 185 -9.88 -4.84 -1.20
CA ASN A 185 -9.28 -4.24 -0.02
C ASN A 185 -8.33 -5.22 0.70
N PRO A 186 -7.23 -4.72 1.28
CA PRO A 186 -6.39 -5.50 2.16
C PRO A 186 -7.17 -5.90 3.43
N ALA A 187 -6.65 -6.88 4.14
CA ALA A 187 -7.13 -7.16 5.49
C ALA A 187 -6.87 -5.96 6.41
N LEU A 188 -7.78 -5.75 7.35
CA LEU A 188 -7.59 -4.75 8.39
C LEU A 188 -6.40 -5.16 9.27
N GLY A 189 -5.47 -4.24 9.55
CA GLY A 189 -4.35 -4.49 10.44
C GLY A 189 -4.81 -4.78 11.86
N THR A 190 -3.99 -5.47 12.64
CA THR A 190 -4.29 -5.81 14.04
C THR A 190 -3.54 -4.89 14.99
N LEU A 191 -4.26 -4.33 15.97
CA LEU A 191 -3.69 -3.59 17.09
C LEU A 191 -3.74 -4.46 18.34
N ASN A 192 -2.61 -4.63 19.01
CA ASN A 192 -2.52 -5.32 20.29
C ASN A 192 -2.69 -4.29 21.40
N ILE A 193 -3.93 -4.12 21.87
CA ILE A 193 -4.26 -3.20 22.96
C ILE A 193 -4.59 -3.95 24.25
N THR A 194 -4.33 -3.30 25.36
CA THR A 194 -4.75 -3.72 26.69
C THR A 194 -5.39 -2.55 27.42
N THR A 195 -6.18 -2.85 28.43
CA THR A 195 -6.79 -1.85 29.31
C THR A 195 -6.32 -2.05 30.75
N SER A 196 -6.28 -0.98 31.50
CA SER A 196 -6.03 -0.99 32.95
C SER A 196 -6.98 -0.06 33.67
N ALA A 197 -7.10 -0.20 34.98
CA ALA A 197 -7.99 0.62 35.80
C ALA A 197 -7.74 2.11 35.59
N GLY A 198 -8.81 2.85 35.34
CA GLY A 198 -8.80 4.31 35.29
C GLY A 198 -8.91 4.96 36.68
N ALA A 199 -9.21 6.25 36.71
CA ALA A 199 -9.29 7.00 37.95
C ALA A 199 -10.54 6.65 38.79
N ASP A 200 -11.59 6.12 38.16
CA ASP A 200 -12.87 5.78 38.80
C ASP A 200 -13.61 4.68 38.02
N SER A 201 -14.80 4.31 38.49
CA SER A 201 -15.65 3.24 37.92
C SER A 201 -16.21 3.55 36.51
N THR A 202 -15.92 4.72 35.95
CA THR A 202 -16.39 5.15 34.64
C THR A 202 -15.22 5.40 33.65
N HIS A 203 -13.99 5.07 34.03
CA HIS A 203 -12.81 5.31 33.21
C HIS A 203 -11.90 4.09 33.16
N THR A 204 -11.32 3.86 31.99
CA THR A 204 -10.24 2.89 31.73
C THR A 204 -9.06 3.59 31.10
N ILE A 205 -7.88 3.01 31.23
CA ILE A 205 -6.66 3.47 30.54
C ILE A 205 -6.37 2.53 29.38
N ILE A 206 -6.17 3.07 28.18
CA ILE A 206 -5.84 2.30 26.99
C ILE A 206 -4.32 2.24 26.83
N ASN A 207 -3.77 1.03 26.77
CA ASN A 207 -2.34 0.76 26.66
C ASN A 207 -2.01 -0.09 25.42
N GLY A 208 -0.70 -0.15 25.06
CA GLY A 208 -0.22 -0.97 23.95
C GLY A 208 -0.23 -0.25 22.59
N LEU A 209 -0.56 1.05 22.57
CA LEU A 209 -0.52 1.84 21.36
C LEU A 209 0.89 2.39 21.11
N ALA A 210 1.48 2.03 19.97
CA ALA A 210 2.71 2.66 19.48
C ALA A 210 2.42 4.12 19.07
N PRO A 211 3.46 4.99 18.96
CA PRO A 211 3.27 6.31 18.36
C PRO A 211 2.61 6.21 16.98
N ALA A 212 1.53 6.97 16.76
CA ALA A 212 0.83 6.94 15.49
C ALA A 212 1.75 7.43 14.36
N PRO A 213 1.74 6.79 13.18
CA PRO A 213 2.48 7.27 12.01
C PRO A 213 2.04 8.68 11.59
N TYR A 214 2.88 9.37 10.82
CA TYR A 214 2.56 10.69 10.31
C TYR A 214 1.24 10.69 9.52
N GLY A 215 0.36 11.65 9.80
CA GLY A 215 -0.95 11.75 9.17
C GLY A 215 -1.99 10.74 9.67
N MET A 216 -1.70 10.04 10.77
CA MET A 216 -2.61 9.06 11.39
C MET A 216 -2.87 9.39 12.85
N LYS A 217 -3.94 8.87 13.39
CA LYS A 217 -4.29 8.93 14.81
C LYS A 217 -5.04 7.69 15.25
N TYR A 218 -5.13 7.49 16.55
CA TYR A 218 -5.99 6.47 17.12
C TYR A 218 -7.33 7.07 17.54
N VAL A 219 -8.39 6.31 17.30
CA VAL A 219 -9.75 6.63 17.76
C VAL A 219 -10.33 5.41 18.45
N ALA A 220 -11.20 5.63 19.46
CA ALA A 220 -11.81 4.56 20.23
C ALA A 220 -13.32 4.74 20.35
N LYS A 221 -13.99 3.61 20.50
CA LYS A 221 -15.42 3.51 20.79
C LYS A 221 -15.68 2.34 21.74
N THR A 222 -16.61 2.52 22.67
CA THR A 222 -17.08 1.44 23.54
C THR A 222 -18.35 0.81 22.99
N ASN A 223 -18.52 -0.46 23.28
CA ASN A 223 -19.77 -1.16 23.05
C ASN A 223 -19.97 -2.23 24.14
N LYS A 224 -21.20 -2.32 24.66
CA LYS A 224 -21.61 -3.28 25.67
C LYS A 224 -21.63 -4.71 25.15
N ASP A 225 -21.97 -4.89 23.89
CA ASP A 225 -22.23 -6.20 23.27
C ASP A 225 -20.98 -6.80 22.58
N GLY A 226 -19.78 -6.29 22.91
CA GLY A 226 -18.53 -6.76 22.35
C GLY A 226 -17.84 -5.76 21.44
N ALA A 227 -16.83 -6.19 20.69
CA ALA A 227 -16.07 -5.31 19.82
C ALA A 227 -16.92 -4.71 18.69
N VAL A 228 -16.72 -3.42 18.40
CA VAL A 228 -17.34 -2.78 17.25
C VAL A 228 -16.69 -3.32 15.97
N SER A 229 -17.51 -3.80 15.04
CA SER A 229 -17.03 -4.28 13.76
C SER A 229 -16.54 -3.09 12.90
N VAL A 230 -15.33 -3.19 12.41
CA VAL A 230 -14.67 -2.19 11.56
C VAL A 230 -14.17 -2.86 10.28
N THR A 231 -14.32 -2.21 9.15
CA THR A 231 -13.78 -2.68 7.87
C THR A 231 -12.69 -1.74 7.37
N TYR A 232 -11.78 -2.26 6.56
CA TYR A 232 -10.73 -1.44 5.94
C TYR A 232 -11.34 -0.32 5.09
N GLY A 233 -10.83 0.90 5.25
CA GLY A 233 -11.32 2.07 4.52
C GLY A 233 -12.61 2.68 5.06
N GLN A 234 -13.21 2.13 6.12
CA GLN A 234 -14.40 2.69 6.76
C GLN A 234 -14.06 4.03 7.43
N ALA A 235 -14.84 5.07 7.14
CA ALA A 235 -14.73 6.35 7.83
C ALA A 235 -15.29 6.26 9.25
N LEU A 236 -14.49 6.65 10.24
CA LEU A 236 -14.82 6.64 11.67
C LEU A 236 -14.89 8.06 12.22
N THR A 237 -15.96 8.78 11.89
CA THR A 237 -16.11 10.20 12.24
C THR A 237 -16.69 10.45 13.64
N ASP A 238 -17.40 9.47 14.18
CA ASP A 238 -18.10 9.52 15.48
C ASP A 238 -17.33 8.80 16.61
N TRP A 239 -16.05 8.56 16.44
CA TRP A 239 -15.16 7.96 17.40
C TRP A 239 -14.33 9.01 18.14
N THR A 240 -13.98 8.72 19.39
CA THR A 240 -13.20 9.63 20.25
C THR A 240 -11.69 9.44 20.02
N ASP A 241 -10.94 10.53 19.88
CA ASP A 241 -9.49 10.49 19.76
C ASP A 241 -8.86 9.95 21.06
N VAL A 242 -7.88 9.05 20.90
CA VAL A 242 -7.17 8.45 22.05
C VAL A 242 -5.67 8.35 21.78
N THR A 243 -4.89 8.30 22.85
CA THR A 243 -3.43 8.08 22.82
C THR A 243 -3.07 7.01 23.84
N ASN A 244 -1.87 6.45 23.73
CA ASN A 244 -1.38 5.48 24.69
C ASN A 244 -1.33 6.05 26.12
N GLY A 245 -1.88 5.32 27.09
CA GLY A 245 -1.95 5.75 28.49
C GLY A 245 -3.05 6.79 28.76
N ALA A 246 -3.87 7.16 27.76
CA ALA A 246 -4.98 8.10 27.97
C ALA A 246 -6.15 7.44 28.69
N SER A 247 -6.79 8.24 29.58
CA SER A 247 -8.06 7.88 30.21
C SER A 247 -9.20 7.94 29.19
N PHE A 248 -10.05 6.93 29.18
CA PHE A 248 -11.18 6.80 28.26
C PHE A 248 -12.44 6.42 29.01
N THR A 249 -13.53 7.14 28.74
CA THR A 249 -14.81 6.94 29.41
C THR A 249 -15.46 5.63 28.94
N THR A 250 -15.77 4.74 29.87
CA THR A 250 -16.39 3.43 29.62
C THR A 250 -17.04 2.91 30.90
N LYS A 251 -17.72 1.77 30.82
CA LYS A 251 -18.27 1.07 31.97
C LYS A 251 -17.61 -0.30 32.16
N SER A 252 -17.64 -0.81 33.35
CA SER A 252 -17.18 -2.17 33.62
C SER A 252 -17.95 -3.18 32.77
N GLY A 253 -17.21 -4.06 32.07
CA GLY A 253 -17.76 -5.09 31.19
C GLY A 253 -18.01 -4.64 29.75
N ASP A 254 -17.88 -3.35 29.44
CA ASP A 254 -17.91 -2.90 28.04
C ASP A 254 -16.62 -3.33 27.32
N THR A 255 -16.70 -3.47 25.99
CA THR A 255 -15.52 -3.68 25.15
C THR A 255 -15.10 -2.36 24.52
N VAL A 256 -13.84 -1.99 24.71
CA VAL A 256 -13.21 -0.85 24.04
C VAL A 256 -12.63 -1.35 22.73
N THR A 257 -13.07 -0.77 21.62
CA THR A 257 -12.48 -0.98 20.29
C THR A 257 -11.68 0.24 19.90
N VAL A 258 -10.41 0.06 19.53
CA VAL A 258 -9.51 1.12 19.04
C VAL A 258 -9.23 0.89 17.58
N ALA A 259 -9.21 1.94 16.79
CA ALA A 259 -8.83 1.91 15.38
C ALA A 259 -7.73 2.92 15.08
N LEU A 260 -6.79 2.54 14.23
CA LEU A 260 -5.84 3.46 13.61
C LEU A 260 -6.47 4.02 12.33
N VAL A 261 -6.54 5.35 12.22
CA VAL A 261 -7.21 6.02 11.11
C VAL A 261 -6.32 7.03 10.41
N ASN A 262 -6.49 7.16 9.10
CA ASN A 262 -5.83 8.17 8.30
C ASN A 262 -6.61 9.48 8.34
N THR A 263 -6.02 10.53 8.92
CA THR A 263 -6.65 11.84 9.09
C THR A 263 -6.76 12.61 7.78
N THR A 264 -5.87 12.37 6.82
CA THR A 264 -5.84 13.07 5.52
C THR A 264 -6.90 12.56 4.55
N LYS A 265 -7.53 11.43 4.88
CA LYS A 265 -8.59 10.78 4.07
C LYS A 265 -9.93 10.64 4.84
N GLY A 266 -10.23 11.54 5.78
CA GLY A 266 -11.49 11.52 6.51
C GLY A 266 -11.59 10.42 7.57
N ASN A 267 -10.50 10.15 8.29
CA ASN A 267 -10.44 9.16 9.37
C ASN A 267 -10.81 7.74 8.92
N ILE A 268 -10.33 7.31 7.76
CA ILE A 268 -10.54 5.93 7.31
C ILE A 268 -9.70 4.93 8.09
N ALA A 269 -10.31 3.82 8.51
CA ALA A 269 -9.69 2.78 9.31
C ALA A 269 -8.68 1.93 8.50
N THR A 270 -7.51 1.68 9.09
CA THR A 270 -6.47 0.80 8.52
C THR A 270 -6.11 -0.37 9.43
N ALA A 271 -6.28 -0.21 10.74
CA ALA A 271 -6.06 -1.28 11.71
C ALA A 271 -7.06 -1.15 12.89
N THR A 272 -7.32 -2.24 13.57
CA THR A 272 -8.21 -2.28 14.75
C THR A 272 -7.74 -3.28 15.79
N GLY A 273 -8.12 -3.05 17.03
CA GLY A 273 -7.94 -3.96 18.15
C GLY A 273 -9.01 -3.70 19.21
N SER A 274 -9.27 -4.67 20.06
CA SER A 274 -10.26 -4.53 21.12
C SER A 274 -9.80 -5.20 22.42
N ALA A 275 -10.25 -4.65 23.56
CA ALA A 275 -10.03 -5.22 24.89
C ALA A 275 -11.23 -4.95 25.77
N LEU A 276 -11.45 -5.81 26.77
CA LEU A 276 -12.45 -5.56 27.81
C LEU A 276 -12.01 -4.37 28.68
N ALA A 277 -12.95 -3.51 29.03
CA ALA A 277 -12.68 -2.37 29.89
C ALA A 277 -12.40 -2.80 31.35
N VAL A 278 -11.25 -2.44 31.86
CA VAL A 278 -10.91 -2.50 33.28
C VAL A 278 -11.08 -1.09 33.86
N VAL A 279 -12.07 -0.87 34.68
CA VAL A 279 -12.35 0.45 35.30
C VAL A 279 -11.76 0.54 36.69
N GLY A 280 -11.55 1.78 37.19
CA GLY A 280 -11.14 2.03 38.56
C GLY A 280 -12.25 1.68 39.57
N SER A 281 -11.88 1.68 40.83
CA SER A 281 -12.79 1.50 41.97
C SER A 281 -13.30 2.83 42.51
#